data_91828c0e14b1b77c7e915601db9385a5
#
_entry.id   91828c0e14b1b77c7e915601db9385a5
#
_cell.length_a   1.000
_cell.length_b   1.000
_cell.length_c   1.000
_cell.angle_alpha   90.00
_cell.angle_beta   90.00
_cell.angle_gamma   90.00
#
_symmetry.space_group_name_H-M   'P 1'
#
loop_
_entity.id
_entity.type
_entity.pdbx_description
1 polymer ?
#
loop_
_entity_poly.entity_id
_entity_poly.type
_entity_poly.pdbx_seq_one_letter_code
_entity_poly.pdbx_strand_id
1 'polypeptide(L)'
;MLSWKSPSGQLPKWQQVTGDATKELVIDGTVGLEPHLDVYQVKPLKLFLKPIQLEAINLKSPVLKDSAYQNALSIARSGLWTPAFEWLKFIKKQRKGLPEGAQAQMDLIRLHSLVTKSQADKSWASPSEQILANLIDGRWEKGLQVFESADNVQEIGTLLKGDETRLWNRTVAALRVNPDRQQVQAWFALILAVQRGQEAANSWLETQPKITKDRLAYIQNLLVKLDGEVTSQISHPSQIVGTVQPIAKVTSSEWLQPNSPTDLKLTDNQVWYQVEVSAFSDGKRWLNFPFENLKPPKTSTAKFFWKTLGINSDPQMQIVVWLPNGEQQITIGTIKAVQLQNRVLRLLVAAPKIPGNQNNVLQPKPLALTNAALEWVQPFPITLRELYAQNPSAVKAIISNLWESLQKSGEVPTGPIPSFEQMQEKLGDWPVQTIDLTNNAQPEIVITISGTSIASLNQPQPGTGEENTNQSPDRTMIVSDNNEVIYTDFTENSLQKLSAIAKLSGVQSPALLVENVDKYSLKRWSDKNQRFE
;
A
#
# COMPACT_ATOMS: atom_id res chain seq x y z
N MET A 1 44.83 23.04 11.46
CA MET A 1 44.63 21.72 12.11
C MET A 1 43.72 20.94 11.19
N LEU A 2 44.07 19.71 10.83
CA LEU A 2 43.23 18.81 10.02
C LEU A 2 42.38 17.93 10.98
N SER A 3 41.08 17.95 10.79
CA SER A 3 40.15 17.14 11.57
C SER A 3 39.40 16.22 10.60
N TRP A 4 39.23 14.93 10.95
CA TRP A 4 38.54 13.96 10.11
C TRP A 4 37.65 13.04 10.95
N LYS A 5 36.67 12.42 10.28
CA LYS A 5 35.89 11.31 10.82
C LYS A 5 36.19 10.06 9.99
N SER A 6 36.47 8.94 10.64
CA SER A 6 36.63 7.65 9.99
C SER A 6 35.48 6.71 10.40
N PRO A 7 34.48 6.50 9.53
CA PRO A 7 33.39 5.56 9.82
C PRO A 7 33.85 4.12 10.06
N SER A 8 34.96 3.73 9.41
CA SER A 8 35.57 2.41 9.54
C SER A 8 36.57 2.29 10.71
N GLY A 9 36.83 3.37 11.44
CA GLY A 9 37.85 3.43 12.48
C GLY A 9 39.30 3.36 11.98
N GLN A 10 39.52 3.46 10.65
CA GLN A 10 40.86 3.41 10.08
C GLN A 10 41.59 4.74 10.28
N LEU A 11 42.88 4.65 10.62
CA LEU A 11 43.73 5.83 10.69
C LEU A 11 44.16 6.29 9.29
N PRO A 12 44.45 7.59 9.10
CA PRO A 12 45.01 8.11 7.86
C PRO A 12 46.37 7.41 7.54
N LYS A 13 46.61 7.19 6.26
CA LYS A 13 47.78 6.46 5.78
C LYS A 13 48.60 7.33 4.82
N TRP A 14 49.93 7.28 4.96
CA TRP A 14 50.82 7.83 3.97
C TRP A 14 51.03 6.86 2.82
N GLN A 15 50.55 7.21 1.64
CA GLN A 15 50.53 6.36 0.45
C GLN A 15 51.02 7.11 -0.76
N GLN A 16 51.71 6.45 -1.67
CA GLN A 16 52.09 6.99 -2.97
C GLN A 16 50.86 6.93 -3.89
N VAL A 17 50.27 8.10 -4.19
CA VAL A 17 49.08 8.22 -5.05
C VAL A 17 49.43 8.86 -6.39
N THR A 18 50.12 10.01 -6.36
CA THR A 18 50.37 10.83 -7.57
C THR A 18 51.66 10.49 -8.30
N GLY A 19 52.50 9.65 -7.75
CA GLY A 19 53.79 9.26 -8.36
C GLY A 19 54.90 10.27 -8.14
N ASP A 20 54.67 11.32 -7.34
CA ASP A 20 55.68 12.29 -6.94
C ASP A 20 56.66 11.67 -5.94
N ALA A 21 57.75 12.41 -5.64
CA ALA A 21 58.78 11.95 -4.67
C ALA A 21 58.22 11.85 -3.25
N THR A 22 57.16 12.53 -2.92
CA THR A 22 56.52 12.56 -1.60
C THR A 22 55.23 11.72 -1.58
N LYS A 23 55.01 11.03 -0.44
CA LYS A 23 53.74 10.35 -0.23
C LYS A 23 52.65 11.31 0.17
N GLU A 24 51.44 11.03 -0.29
CA GLU A 24 50.23 11.78 0.07
C GLU A 24 49.57 11.16 1.34
N LEU A 25 48.94 12.01 2.14
CA LEU A 25 48.08 11.56 3.23
C LEU A 25 46.72 11.20 2.69
N VAL A 26 46.33 9.92 2.83
CA VAL A 26 45.02 9.38 2.41
C VAL A 26 44.17 9.15 3.64
N ILE A 27 42.98 9.72 3.65
CA ILE A 27 41.96 9.52 4.66
C ILE A 27 40.82 8.75 4.02
N ASP A 28 40.49 7.60 4.61
CA ASP A 28 39.42 6.74 4.12
C ASP A 28 38.15 6.98 4.95
N GLY A 29 37.18 7.66 4.34
CA GLY A 29 35.84 7.90 4.83
C GLY A 29 34.77 7.02 4.16
N THR A 30 35.17 5.91 3.53
CA THR A 30 34.26 4.99 2.80
C THR A 30 33.16 4.47 3.68
N VAL A 31 31.91 4.50 3.18
CA VAL A 31 30.72 3.92 3.82
C VAL A 31 30.07 2.95 2.86
N GLY A 32 29.94 1.69 3.26
CA GLY A 32 29.40 0.63 2.41
C GLY A 32 30.20 0.44 1.12
N LEU A 33 29.55 0.50 -0.02
CA LEU A 33 30.17 0.36 -1.35
C LEU A 33 30.66 1.69 -1.93
N GLU A 34 30.38 2.82 -1.26
CA GLU A 34 30.71 4.16 -1.75
C GLU A 34 32.08 4.59 -1.27
N PRO A 35 33.12 4.60 -2.15
CA PRO A 35 34.44 5.10 -1.74
C PRO A 35 34.40 6.60 -1.52
N HIS A 36 34.95 7.03 -0.39
CA HIS A 36 35.19 8.42 -0.07
C HIS A 36 36.63 8.57 0.44
N LEU A 37 37.54 8.93 -0.46
CA LEU A 37 38.96 9.03 -0.18
C LEU A 37 39.40 10.48 -0.32
N ASP A 38 39.77 11.10 0.80
CA ASP A 38 40.40 12.43 0.78
C ASP A 38 41.90 12.24 0.68
N VAL A 39 42.52 12.90 -0.30
CA VAL A 39 43.96 12.81 -0.55
C VAL A 39 44.58 14.20 -0.43
N TYR A 40 45.60 14.32 0.41
CA TYR A 40 46.32 15.58 0.69
C TYR A 40 47.77 15.45 0.26
N GLN A 41 48.20 16.39 -0.58
CA GLN A 41 49.61 16.56 -0.95
C GLN A 41 50.34 17.41 0.06
N VAL A 42 51.63 17.13 0.27
CA VAL A 42 52.54 17.97 1.05
C VAL A 42 53.09 19.04 0.14
N LYS A 43 52.72 20.30 0.35
CA LYS A 43 53.22 21.44 -0.39
C LYS A 43 54.11 22.33 0.51
N PRO A 44 55.31 22.75 0.05
CA PRO A 44 56.10 23.72 0.79
C PRO A 44 55.43 25.09 0.69
N LEU A 45 55.32 25.80 1.81
CA LEU A 45 54.94 27.21 1.81
C LEU A 45 56.09 28.05 1.23
N LYS A 46 55.79 28.85 0.23
CA LYS A 46 56.78 29.68 -0.49
C LYS A 46 57.36 30.85 0.34
N LEU A 47 56.85 31.08 1.54
CA LEU A 47 57.24 32.22 2.39
C LEU A 47 57.79 31.72 3.74
N PHE A 48 59.05 32.07 4.00
CA PHE A 48 59.77 32.03 5.27
C PHE A 48 59.74 30.72 6.10
N LEU A 49 60.89 30.06 6.23
CA LEU A 49 61.17 28.98 7.17
C LEU A 49 60.26 27.70 7.03
N LYS A 50 60.07 27.24 5.79
CA LYS A 50 59.57 25.88 5.44
C LYS A 50 58.47 25.27 6.32
N PRO A 51 57.39 25.93 6.65
CA PRO A 51 56.24 25.18 7.06
C PRO A 51 55.72 24.43 5.82
N ILE A 52 55.48 23.13 6.00
CA ILE A 52 54.73 22.33 5.05
C ILE A 52 53.26 22.49 5.34
N GLN A 53 52.44 22.54 4.29
CA GLN A 53 50.99 22.49 4.42
C GLN A 53 50.44 21.26 3.67
N LEU A 54 49.32 20.74 4.18
CA LEU A 54 48.56 19.72 3.48
C LEU A 54 47.54 20.42 2.59
N GLU A 55 47.62 20.16 1.29
CA GLU A 55 46.70 20.70 0.28
C GLU A 55 45.86 19.55 -0.28
N ALA A 56 44.51 19.63 -0.15
CA ALA A 56 43.62 18.62 -0.68
C ALA A 56 43.60 18.63 -2.22
N ILE A 57 43.69 17.48 -2.84
CA ILE A 57 43.43 17.34 -4.26
C ILE A 57 41.92 17.51 -4.49
N ASN A 58 41.55 18.60 -5.16
CA ASN A 58 40.14 19.02 -5.31
C ASN A 58 39.66 18.84 -6.76
N LEU A 59 38.49 18.19 -6.95
CA LEU A 59 37.86 18.04 -8.24
C LEU A 59 36.89 19.17 -8.60
N LYS A 60 36.59 20.10 -7.68
CA LYS A 60 35.66 21.22 -7.93
C LYS A 60 36.28 22.29 -8.81
N SER A 61 37.60 22.43 -8.74
CA SER A 61 38.37 23.42 -9.50
C SER A 61 39.19 22.73 -10.60
N PRO A 62 38.67 22.66 -11.86
CA PRO A 62 39.39 22.05 -12.98
C PRO A 62 40.70 22.77 -13.27
N VAL A 63 41.79 22.03 -13.35
CA VAL A 63 43.10 22.62 -13.72
C VAL A 63 43.16 22.97 -15.21
N LEU A 64 42.45 22.22 -16.06
CA LEU A 64 42.40 22.50 -17.49
C LEU A 64 41.06 23.15 -17.88
N LYS A 65 41.11 24.15 -18.75
CA LYS A 65 39.95 24.83 -19.35
C LYS A 65 39.41 24.05 -20.57
N ASP A 66 39.46 22.74 -20.54
CA ASP A 66 39.02 21.83 -21.61
C ASP A 66 37.67 21.23 -21.26
N SER A 67 36.69 21.30 -22.15
CA SER A 67 35.33 20.85 -21.89
C SER A 67 35.24 19.32 -21.63
N ALA A 68 36.01 18.51 -22.36
CA ALA A 68 36.05 17.08 -22.16
C ALA A 68 36.66 16.73 -20.80
N TYR A 69 37.72 17.44 -20.39
CA TYR A 69 38.32 17.29 -19.08
C TYR A 69 37.34 17.70 -17.95
N GLN A 70 36.67 18.84 -18.10
CA GLN A 70 35.68 19.32 -17.14
C GLN A 70 34.49 18.34 -17.00
N ASN A 71 34.03 17.77 -18.11
CA ASN A 71 32.98 16.75 -18.12
C ASN A 71 33.44 15.47 -17.40
N ALA A 72 34.69 15.03 -17.62
CA ALA A 72 35.23 13.87 -16.91
C ALA A 72 35.29 14.11 -15.38
N LEU A 73 35.71 15.30 -14.93
CA LEU A 73 35.65 15.65 -13.50
C LEU A 73 34.22 15.75 -12.97
N SER A 74 33.25 16.18 -13.80
CA SER A 74 31.85 16.27 -13.42
C SER A 74 31.24 14.88 -13.18
N ILE A 75 31.51 13.90 -14.03
CA ILE A 75 31.04 12.53 -13.80
C ILE A 75 31.75 11.84 -12.63
N ALA A 76 33.04 12.16 -12.39
CA ALA A 76 33.74 11.69 -11.20
C ALA A 76 33.07 12.19 -9.91
N ARG A 77 32.73 13.49 -9.87
CA ARG A 77 32.03 14.09 -8.71
C ARG A 77 30.64 13.52 -8.45
N SER A 78 30.00 12.91 -9.46
CA SER A 78 28.75 12.15 -9.27
C SER A 78 28.98 10.71 -8.87
N GLY A 79 30.23 10.30 -8.59
CA GLY A 79 30.60 8.96 -8.14
C GLY A 79 30.90 7.96 -9.27
N LEU A 80 30.93 8.38 -10.53
CA LEU A 80 31.28 7.53 -11.68
C LEU A 80 32.80 7.56 -11.93
N TRP A 81 33.54 6.95 -10.99
CA TRP A 81 35.00 7.03 -10.94
C TRP A 81 35.68 6.32 -12.10
N THR A 82 35.28 5.09 -12.42
CA THR A 82 35.88 4.29 -13.50
C THR A 82 35.63 4.91 -14.88
N PRO A 83 34.42 5.31 -15.26
CA PRO A 83 34.20 6.02 -16.54
C PRO A 83 34.98 7.32 -16.67
N ALA A 84 35.06 8.11 -15.56
CA ALA A 84 35.84 9.34 -15.53
C ALA A 84 37.33 9.08 -15.74
N PHE A 85 37.87 8.07 -15.05
CA PHE A 85 39.29 7.68 -15.18
C PHE A 85 39.63 7.24 -16.61
N GLU A 86 38.79 6.38 -17.22
CA GLU A 86 39.03 5.93 -18.59
C GLU A 86 38.97 7.10 -19.58
N TRP A 87 38.08 8.05 -19.38
CA TRP A 87 38.03 9.26 -20.21
C TRP A 87 39.26 10.14 -20.03
N LEU A 88 39.73 10.36 -18.80
CA LEU A 88 40.95 11.10 -18.53
C LEU A 88 42.21 10.41 -19.12
N LYS A 89 42.27 9.08 -19.12
CA LYS A 89 43.32 8.33 -19.82
C LYS A 89 43.37 8.66 -21.31
N PHE A 90 42.20 8.72 -21.95
CA PHE A 90 42.11 9.09 -23.36
C PHE A 90 42.58 10.52 -23.60
N ILE A 91 42.15 11.49 -22.78
CA ILE A 91 42.56 12.88 -22.85
C ILE A 91 44.10 13.00 -22.66
N LYS A 92 44.65 12.31 -21.65
CA LYS A 92 46.10 12.28 -21.40
C LYS A 92 46.88 11.76 -22.62
N LYS A 93 46.38 10.70 -23.26
CA LYS A 93 47.00 10.15 -24.47
C LYS A 93 46.99 11.15 -25.63
N GLN A 94 45.87 11.81 -25.88
CA GLN A 94 45.75 12.83 -26.95
C GLN A 94 46.67 14.04 -26.71
N ARG A 95 46.82 14.48 -25.46
CA ARG A 95 47.64 15.63 -25.08
C ARG A 95 49.13 15.30 -24.90
N LYS A 96 49.52 14.03 -25.02
CA LYS A 96 50.87 13.54 -24.73
C LYS A 96 51.33 13.80 -23.31
N GLY A 97 50.41 14.02 -22.38
CA GLY A 97 50.67 14.29 -20.96
C GLY A 97 49.63 15.21 -20.34
N LEU A 98 49.69 15.37 -19.03
CA LEU A 98 48.88 16.31 -18.25
C LEU A 98 49.78 17.18 -17.37
N PRO A 99 49.44 18.44 -17.12
CA PRO A 99 50.08 19.23 -16.07
C PRO A 99 49.97 18.57 -14.70
N GLU A 100 50.91 18.81 -13.79
CA GLU A 100 51.00 18.19 -12.46
C GLU A 100 49.65 18.18 -11.70
N GLY A 101 49.00 19.35 -11.59
CA GLY A 101 47.70 19.41 -10.90
C GLY A 101 46.59 18.62 -11.58
N ALA A 102 46.58 18.53 -12.92
CA ALA A 102 45.60 17.73 -13.65
C ALA A 102 45.92 16.22 -13.53
N GLN A 103 47.20 15.88 -13.44
CA GLN A 103 47.63 14.52 -13.18
C GLN A 103 47.21 14.10 -11.76
N ALA A 104 47.39 14.96 -10.74
CA ALA A 104 46.94 14.68 -9.38
C ALA A 104 45.43 14.47 -9.31
N GLN A 105 44.61 15.30 -10.00
CA GLN A 105 43.17 15.09 -10.10
C GLN A 105 42.82 13.71 -10.76
N MET A 106 43.54 13.34 -11.82
CA MET A 106 43.37 12.04 -12.46
C MET A 106 43.75 10.88 -11.53
N ASP A 107 44.82 11.02 -10.75
CA ASP A 107 45.31 9.99 -9.83
C ASP A 107 44.36 9.78 -8.62
N LEU A 108 43.75 10.88 -8.11
CA LEU A 108 42.66 10.78 -7.14
C LEU A 108 41.50 9.98 -7.69
N ILE A 109 41.05 10.27 -8.92
CA ILE A 109 39.96 9.54 -9.60
C ILE A 109 40.35 8.08 -9.83
N ARG A 110 41.61 7.78 -10.20
CA ARG A 110 42.15 6.44 -10.34
C ARG A 110 42.05 5.68 -9.03
N LEU A 111 42.43 6.29 -7.89
CA LEU A 111 42.38 5.65 -6.59
C LEU A 111 40.94 5.21 -6.23
N HIS A 112 39.94 6.07 -6.41
CA HIS A 112 38.53 5.74 -6.22
C HIS A 112 38.08 4.63 -7.19
N SER A 113 38.47 4.72 -8.48
CA SER A 113 38.11 3.74 -9.49
C SER A 113 38.66 2.33 -9.19
N LEU A 114 39.83 2.21 -8.57
CA LEU A 114 40.36 0.92 -8.14
C LEU A 114 39.46 0.25 -7.09
N VAL A 115 38.89 1.04 -6.17
CA VAL A 115 37.96 0.54 -5.15
C VAL A 115 36.66 0.08 -5.79
N THR A 116 35.99 0.94 -6.60
CA THR A 116 34.71 0.61 -7.23
C THR A 116 34.84 -0.58 -8.17
N LYS A 117 35.95 -0.64 -8.94
CA LYS A 117 36.26 -1.76 -9.82
C LYS A 117 36.45 -3.07 -9.06
N SER A 118 37.23 -3.04 -7.95
CA SER A 118 37.44 -4.20 -7.11
C SER A 118 36.13 -4.73 -6.50
N GLN A 119 35.21 -3.84 -6.12
CA GLN A 119 33.89 -4.22 -5.62
C GLN A 119 33.02 -4.84 -6.72
N ALA A 120 33.00 -4.24 -7.92
CA ALA A 120 32.24 -4.76 -9.06
C ALA A 120 32.78 -6.09 -9.62
N ASP A 121 34.05 -6.40 -9.37
CA ASP A 121 34.70 -7.66 -9.78
C ASP A 121 34.46 -8.80 -8.77
N LYS A 122 33.95 -8.51 -7.57
CA LYS A 122 33.59 -9.54 -6.58
C LYS A 122 32.31 -10.26 -6.97
N SER A 123 32.21 -11.53 -6.57
CA SER A 123 30.95 -12.25 -6.58
C SER A 123 30.18 -11.92 -5.31
N TRP A 124 29.02 -11.32 -5.47
CA TRP A 124 28.13 -10.96 -4.36
C TRP A 124 27.08 -12.05 -4.10
N ALA A 125 26.63 -12.15 -2.87
CA ALA A 125 25.68 -13.18 -2.47
C ALA A 125 24.27 -12.94 -3.05
N SER A 126 23.90 -11.68 -3.24
CA SER A 126 22.61 -11.31 -3.83
C SER A 126 22.75 -10.59 -5.17
N PRO A 127 21.79 -10.79 -6.10
CA PRO A 127 21.73 -10.02 -7.35
C PRO A 127 21.65 -8.51 -7.12
N SER A 128 20.96 -8.06 -6.09
CA SER A 128 20.81 -6.64 -5.75
C SER A 128 22.15 -5.99 -5.40
N GLU A 129 22.98 -6.64 -4.56
CA GLU A 129 24.34 -6.17 -4.24
C GLU A 129 25.24 -6.17 -5.47
N GLN A 130 25.16 -7.19 -6.31
CA GLN A 130 25.92 -7.27 -7.57
C GLN A 130 25.54 -6.15 -8.54
N ILE A 131 24.24 -5.84 -8.64
CA ILE A 131 23.74 -4.71 -9.44
C ILE A 131 24.28 -3.40 -8.88
N LEU A 132 24.15 -3.17 -7.56
CA LEU A 132 24.62 -1.95 -6.93
C LEU A 132 26.12 -1.71 -7.20
N ALA A 133 26.96 -2.74 -6.99
CA ALA A 133 28.38 -2.65 -7.24
C ALA A 133 28.70 -2.32 -8.73
N ASN A 134 27.96 -2.92 -9.66
CA ASN A 134 28.12 -2.62 -11.10
C ASN A 134 27.67 -1.20 -11.44
N LEU A 135 26.56 -0.70 -10.87
CA LEU A 135 26.08 0.66 -11.11
C LEU A 135 27.02 1.73 -10.52
N ILE A 136 27.58 1.47 -9.34
CA ILE A 136 28.59 2.36 -8.72
C ILE A 136 29.84 2.43 -9.59
N ASP A 137 30.29 1.33 -10.19
CA ASP A 137 31.44 1.30 -11.09
C ASP A 137 31.14 1.79 -12.52
N GLY A 138 29.85 2.06 -12.83
CA GLY A 138 29.40 2.49 -14.16
C GLY A 138 29.34 1.37 -15.20
N ARG A 139 29.25 0.11 -14.78
CA ARG A 139 29.10 -1.08 -15.63
C ARG A 139 27.60 -1.35 -15.92
N TRP A 140 26.97 -0.38 -16.54
CA TRP A 140 25.53 -0.37 -16.80
C TRP A 140 25.01 -1.63 -17.49
N GLU A 141 25.74 -2.13 -18.49
CA GLU A 141 25.38 -3.34 -19.23
C GLU A 141 25.43 -4.60 -18.37
N LYS A 142 26.50 -4.78 -17.58
CA LYS A 142 26.60 -5.91 -16.65
C LYS A 142 25.50 -5.87 -15.61
N GLY A 143 25.18 -4.68 -15.09
CA GLY A 143 24.05 -4.51 -14.19
C GLY A 143 22.73 -4.97 -14.81
N LEU A 144 22.45 -4.61 -16.09
CA LEU A 144 21.26 -5.08 -16.82
C LEU A 144 21.24 -6.59 -17.00
N GLN A 145 22.38 -7.20 -17.35
CA GLN A 145 22.47 -8.68 -17.49
C GLN A 145 22.12 -9.38 -16.17
N VAL A 146 22.60 -8.86 -15.03
CA VAL A 146 22.22 -9.41 -13.71
C VAL A 146 20.74 -9.19 -13.44
N PHE A 147 20.19 -8.01 -13.78
CA PHE A 147 18.76 -7.71 -13.63
C PHE A 147 17.88 -8.65 -14.48
N GLU A 148 18.27 -8.89 -15.72
CA GLU A 148 17.55 -9.77 -16.65
C GLU A 148 17.54 -11.23 -16.18
N SER A 149 18.62 -11.69 -15.57
CA SER A 149 18.75 -13.06 -15.06
C SER A 149 18.22 -13.25 -13.62
N ALA A 150 17.89 -12.17 -12.93
CA ALA A 150 17.41 -12.25 -11.55
C ALA A 150 16.00 -12.83 -11.46
N ASP A 151 15.81 -13.82 -10.55
CA ASP A 151 14.50 -14.41 -10.26
C ASP A 151 13.70 -13.55 -9.27
N ASN A 152 14.38 -12.82 -8.39
CA ASN A 152 13.78 -11.95 -7.38
C ASN A 152 14.09 -10.48 -7.69
N VAL A 153 13.25 -9.83 -8.47
CA VAL A 153 13.41 -8.42 -8.85
C VAL A 153 12.92 -7.47 -7.76
N GLN A 154 12.17 -7.97 -6.78
CA GLN A 154 11.64 -7.20 -5.66
C GLN A 154 12.74 -6.58 -4.79
N GLU A 155 13.77 -7.36 -4.49
CA GLU A 155 14.92 -6.90 -3.71
C GLU A 155 15.68 -5.78 -4.46
N ILE A 156 15.76 -5.91 -5.79
CA ILE A 156 16.35 -4.90 -6.66
C ILE A 156 15.50 -3.61 -6.66
N GLY A 157 14.18 -3.73 -6.74
CA GLY A 157 13.26 -2.60 -6.63
C GLY A 157 13.42 -1.86 -5.29
N THR A 158 13.53 -2.60 -4.20
CA THR A 158 13.79 -2.04 -2.85
C THR A 158 15.13 -1.31 -2.79
N LEU A 159 16.18 -1.89 -3.37
CA LEU A 159 17.49 -1.25 -3.49
C LEU A 159 17.42 0.07 -4.25
N LEU A 160 16.78 0.07 -5.44
CA LEU A 160 16.65 1.26 -6.29
C LEU A 160 15.84 2.35 -5.60
N LYS A 161 14.88 2.00 -4.74
CA LYS A 161 14.11 2.93 -3.92
C LYS A 161 14.92 3.49 -2.75
N GLY A 162 15.72 2.64 -2.10
CA GLY A 162 16.53 3.04 -0.94
C GLY A 162 17.70 3.96 -1.26
N ASP A 163 18.21 3.93 -2.49
CA ASP A 163 19.33 4.79 -2.95
C ASP A 163 18.88 5.89 -3.92
N GLU A 164 17.81 6.60 -3.53
CA GLU A 164 17.12 7.59 -4.38
C GLU A 164 18.03 8.66 -4.97
N THR A 165 18.98 9.18 -4.20
CA THR A 165 19.77 10.36 -4.62
C THR A 165 21.02 9.98 -5.40
N ARG A 166 21.74 8.94 -5.01
CA ARG A 166 23.06 8.63 -5.56
C ARG A 166 22.98 7.99 -6.93
N LEU A 167 22.17 6.93 -7.08
CA LEU A 167 21.97 6.27 -8.38
C LEU A 167 21.30 7.22 -9.38
N TRP A 168 20.35 8.04 -8.92
CA TRP A 168 19.77 9.11 -9.73
C TRP A 168 20.83 10.07 -10.27
N ASN A 169 21.66 10.65 -9.40
CA ASN A 169 22.69 11.59 -9.79
C ASN A 169 23.71 10.99 -10.76
N ARG A 170 24.07 9.70 -10.59
CA ARG A 170 24.95 8.98 -11.52
C ARG A 170 24.33 8.82 -12.90
N THR A 171 23.08 8.37 -12.95
CA THR A 171 22.39 8.19 -14.24
C THR A 171 22.19 9.51 -14.96
N VAL A 172 21.78 10.58 -14.25
CA VAL A 172 21.64 11.94 -14.81
C VAL A 172 22.98 12.47 -15.33
N ALA A 173 24.08 12.29 -14.58
CA ALA A 173 25.40 12.75 -15.00
C ALA A 173 25.87 11.97 -16.25
N ALA A 174 25.65 10.66 -16.32
CA ALA A 174 25.99 9.84 -17.46
C ALA A 174 25.17 10.22 -18.71
N LEU A 175 23.85 10.47 -18.56
CA LEU A 175 22.98 10.91 -19.67
C LEU A 175 23.31 12.32 -20.16
N ARG A 176 23.73 13.22 -19.27
CA ARG A 176 24.16 14.58 -19.66
C ARG A 176 25.36 14.53 -20.62
N VAL A 177 26.27 13.58 -20.41
CA VAL A 177 27.46 13.39 -21.25
C VAL A 177 27.15 12.61 -22.52
N ASN A 178 26.34 11.58 -22.41
CA ASN A 178 25.91 10.77 -23.55
C ASN A 178 24.43 10.38 -23.41
N PRO A 179 23.52 11.22 -23.93
CA PRO A 179 22.08 11.00 -23.81
C PRO A 179 21.59 9.75 -24.56
N ASP A 180 22.34 9.30 -25.57
CA ASP A 180 21.95 8.18 -26.44
C ASP A 180 22.43 6.81 -25.91
N ARG A 181 23.07 6.76 -24.74
CA ARG A 181 23.58 5.50 -24.16
C ARG A 181 22.45 4.63 -23.65
N GLN A 182 22.16 3.57 -24.40
CA GLN A 182 21.00 2.67 -24.18
C GLN A 182 20.90 2.15 -22.75
N GLN A 183 22.00 1.62 -22.24
CA GLN A 183 22.03 0.98 -20.92
C GLN A 183 21.77 1.99 -19.81
N VAL A 184 22.22 3.23 -19.97
CA VAL A 184 21.98 4.29 -18.99
C VAL A 184 20.53 4.77 -19.05
N GLN A 185 19.95 4.85 -20.26
CA GLN A 185 18.53 5.18 -20.42
C GLN A 185 17.63 4.10 -19.78
N ALA A 186 17.98 2.82 -19.95
CA ALA A 186 17.25 1.73 -19.32
C ALA A 186 17.28 1.85 -17.78
N TRP A 187 18.48 2.05 -17.19
CA TRP A 187 18.60 2.23 -15.75
C TRP A 187 17.89 3.48 -15.24
N PHE A 188 17.97 4.60 -15.99
CA PHE A 188 17.23 5.80 -15.60
C PHE A 188 15.72 5.57 -15.61
N ALA A 189 15.17 4.87 -16.62
CA ALA A 189 13.76 4.53 -16.67
C ALA A 189 13.36 3.60 -15.51
N LEU A 190 14.17 2.59 -15.16
CA LEU A 190 13.94 1.69 -14.04
C LEU A 190 13.94 2.46 -12.70
N ILE A 191 14.94 3.32 -12.48
CA ILE A 191 15.02 4.16 -11.27
C ILE A 191 13.84 5.13 -11.20
N LEU A 192 13.47 5.77 -12.31
CA LEU A 192 12.34 6.69 -12.39
C LEU A 192 11.01 5.97 -12.11
N ALA A 193 10.82 4.75 -12.62
CA ALA A 193 9.64 3.94 -12.37
C ALA A 193 9.48 3.59 -10.89
N VAL A 194 10.57 3.23 -10.21
CA VAL A 194 10.55 2.92 -8.77
C VAL A 194 10.28 4.15 -7.91
N GLN A 195 10.80 5.32 -8.32
CA GLN A 195 10.69 6.55 -7.52
C GLN A 195 9.40 7.32 -7.77
N ARG A 196 8.92 7.37 -9.02
CA ARG A 196 7.82 8.24 -9.45
C ARG A 196 6.69 7.51 -10.20
N GLY A 197 6.78 6.18 -10.30
CA GLY A 197 5.81 5.34 -10.98
C GLY A 197 6.12 5.14 -12.46
N GLN A 198 5.53 4.10 -13.02
CA GLN A 198 5.74 3.65 -14.40
C GLN A 198 5.28 4.67 -15.45
N GLU A 199 4.21 5.44 -15.15
CA GLU A 199 3.75 6.51 -16.03
C GLU A 199 4.81 7.59 -16.23
N ALA A 200 5.51 7.99 -15.16
CA ALA A 200 6.59 8.96 -15.25
C ALA A 200 7.77 8.44 -16.09
N ALA A 201 8.10 7.14 -15.96
CA ALA A 201 9.14 6.51 -16.78
C ALA A 201 8.74 6.46 -18.26
N ASN A 202 7.51 6.07 -18.58
CA ASN A 202 7.00 6.03 -19.94
C ASN A 202 6.94 7.43 -20.56
N SER A 203 6.40 8.43 -19.84
CA SER A 203 6.38 9.81 -20.30
C SER A 203 7.78 10.35 -20.58
N TRP A 204 8.76 10.02 -19.73
CA TRP A 204 10.15 10.42 -19.97
C TRP A 204 10.72 9.74 -21.22
N LEU A 205 10.46 8.43 -21.43
CA LEU A 205 10.92 7.69 -22.61
C LEU A 205 10.38 8.31 -23.91
N GLU A 206 9.13 8.74 -23.93
CA GLU A 206 8.49 9.40 -25.09
C GLU A 206 9.16 10.73 -25.45
N THR A 207 9.72 11.43 -24.47
CA THR A 207 10.44 12.70 -24.70
C THR A 207 11.84 12.52 -25.27
N GLN A 208 12.36 11.29 -25.33
CA GLN A 208 13.73 11.05 -25.81
C GLN A 208 13.80 11.01 -27.34
N PRO A 209 14.46 11.98 -28.01
CA PRO A 209 14.31 12.19 -29.46
C PRO A 209 14.95 11.10 -30.33
N LYS A 210 15.76 10.22 -29.76
CA LYS A 210 16.54 9.22 -30.53
C LYS A 210 16.29 7.78 -30.08
N ILE A 211 15.23 7.52 -29.32
CA ILE A 211 14.88 6.14 -28.97
C ILE A 211 14.28 5.45 -30.18
N THR A 212 14.88 4.34 -30.61
CA THR A 212 14.32 3.45 -31.65
C THR A 212 13.17 2.63 -31.06
N LYS A 213 12.28 2.12 -31.92
CA LYS A 213 11.15 1.27 -31.49
C LYS A 213 11.62 0.02 -30.74
N ASP A 214 12.68 -0.64 -31.23
CA ASP A 214 13.22 -1.84 -30.57
C ASP A 214 13.79 -1.55 -29.18
N ARG A 215 14.42 -0.38 -29.05
CA ARG A 215 14.97 0.09 -27.78
C ARG A 215 13.88 0.45 -26.78
N LEU A 216 12.82 1.11 -27.24
CA LEU A 216 11.65 1.40 -26.42
C LEU A 216 11.00 0.11 -25.93
N ALA A 217 10.77 -0.86 -26.85
CA ALA A 217 10.22 -2.16 -26.52
C ALA A 217 11.10 -2.93 -25.51
N TYR A 218 12.43 -2.89 -25.68
CA TYR A 218 13.36 -3.48 -24.72
C TYR A 218 13.23 -2.88 -23.33
N ILE A 219 13.24 -1.54 -23.21
CA ILE A 219 13.12 -0.85 -21.91
C ILE A 219 11.74 -1.12 -21.30
N GLN A 220 10.68 -1.13 -22.10
CA GLN A 220 9.34 -1.48 -21.64
C GLN A 220 9.26 -2.90 -21.08
N ASN A 221 9.93 -3.86 -21.70
CA ASN A 221 10.03 -5.22 -21.17
C ASN A 221 10.75 -5.28 -19.81
N LEU A 222 11.81 -4.48 -19.63
CA LEU A 222 12.48 -4.35 -18.33
C LEU A 222 11.55 -3.71 -17.28
N LEU A 223 10.80 -2.68 -17.68
CA LEU A 223 9.79 -2.05 -16.80
C LEU A 223 8.67 -3.03 -16.44
N VAL A 224 8.19 -3.84 -17.40
CA VAL A 224 7.21 -4.90 -17.13
C VAL A 224 7.78 -5.96 -16.19
N LYS A 225 9.05 -6.37 -16.36
CA LYS A 225 9.71 -7.29 -15.43
C LYS A 225 9.82 -6.68 -14.03
N LEU A 226 10.25 -5.42 -13.94
CA LEU A 226 10.30 -4.67 -12.69
C LEU A 226 8.89 -4.52 -12.08
N ASP A 227 7.89 -4.22 -12.90
CA ASP A 227 6.49 -4.02 -12.55
C ASP A 227 5.79 -5.35 -12.21
N GLY A 228 6.06 -6.41 -12.93
CA GLY A 228 5.54 -7.76 -12.64
C GLY A 228 5.87 -8.22 -11.22
N GLU A 229 6.90 -7.64 -10.59
CA GLU A 229 7.28 -7.89 -9.20
C GLU A 229 7.24 -6.65 -8.28
N VAL A 230 7.35 -5.43 -8.80
CA VAL A 230 7.31 -4.15 -8.03
C VAL A 230 5.91 -3.54 -8.00
N THR A 231 5.07 -3.71 -9.00
CA THR A 231 3.60 -3.50 -8.84
C THR A 231 3.00 -4.49 -7.85
N SER A 232 3.77 -5.54 -7.51
CA SER A 232 3.44 -6.31 -6.31
C SER A 232 3.68 -5.54 -5.02
N GLN A 233 4.30 -4.35 -5.05
CA GLN A 233 4.58 -3.52 -3.86
C GLN A 233 4.01 -2.10 -3.88
N ILE A 234 3.37 -1.65 -4.97
CA ILE A 234 2.27 -0.71 -4.79
C ILE A 234 1.10 -1.60 -4.34
N SER A 235 1.18 -2.06 -3.11
CA SER A 235 0.05 -2.68 -2.46
C SER A 235 -1.00 -1.59 -2.42
N HIS A 236 -2.08 -1.74 -3.20
CA HIS A 236 -3.30 -1.00 -2.92
C HIS A 236 -3.53 -1.08 -1.40
N PRO A 237 -4.01 -0.01 -0.78
CA PRO A 237 -4.29 -0.05 0.65
C PRO A 237 -5.17 -1.26 0.93
N SER A 238 -4.87 -1.99 1.98
CA SER A 238 -5.67 -3.14 2.35
C SER A 238 -7.10 -2.71 2.64
N GLN A 239 -8.05 -3.30 1.92
CA GLN A 239 -9.47 -3.01 2.03
C GLN A 239 -10.21 -4.34 2.22
N ILE A 240 -10.35 -4.74 3.47
CA ILE A 240 -10.94 -6.03 3.88
C ILE A 240 -12.06 -5.77 4.88
N VAL A 241 -13.15 -6.50 4.71
CA VAL A 241 -14.30 -6.54 5.63
C VAL A 241 -14.56 -8.00 5.98
N GLY A 242 -14.74 -8.31 7.26
CA GLY A 242 -14.97 -9.68 7.69
C GLY A 242 -15.57 -9.80 9.09
N THR A 243 -15.91 -11.03 9.47
CA THR A 243 -16.48 -11.37 10.77
C THR A 243 -15.42 -12.02 11.64
N VAL A 244 -15.32 -11.60 12.89
CA VAL A 244 -14.31 -12.06 13.85
C VAL A 244 -14.86 -13.16 14.74
N GLN A 245 -14.06 -14.22 14.91
CA GLN A 245 -14.33 -15.29 15.86
C GLN A 245 -13.04 -15.61 16.65
N PRO A 246 -13.11 -15.81 17.97
CA PRO A 246 -11.96 -16.27 18.73
C PRO A 246 -11.66 -17.72 18.42
N ILE A 247 -10.37 -18.08 18.35
CA ILE A 247 -9.93 -19.46 18.21
C ILE A 247 -8.94 -19.84 19.30
N ALA A 248 -9.14 -21.00 19.91
CA ALA A 248 -8.31 -21.46 21.01
C ALA A 248 -7.03 -22.16 20.55
N LYS A 249 -7.02 -22.76 19.34
CA LYS A 249 -5.90 -23.55 18.83
C LYS A 249 -5.65 -23.24 17.37
N VAL A 250 -4.39 -23.02 17.03
CA VAL A 250 -3.92 -22.79 15.67
C VAL A 250 -3.04 -23.96 15.22
N THR A 251 -3.41 -24.58 14.10
CA THR A 251 -2.60 -25.63 13.46
C THR A 251 -1.80 -24.97 12.33
N SER A 252 -0.51 -24.79 12.53
CA SER A 252 0.34 -24.00 11.61
C SER A 252 0.35 -24.52 10.17
N SER A 253 0.16 -25.82 9.94
CA SER A 253 0.11 -26.42 8.59
C SER A 253 -1.11 -26.00 7.75
N GLU A 254 -2.17 -25.49 8.37
CA GLU A 254 -3.38 -25.04 7.69
C GLU A 254 -3.32 -23.60 7.23
N TRP A 255 -2.32 -22.84 7.69
CA TRP A 255 -2.21 -21.41 7.49
C TRP A 255 -1.01 -21.04 6.63
N LEU A 256 -1.25 -20.25 5.60
CA LEU A 256 -0.23 -19.73 4.70
C LEU A 256 0.40 -18.47 5.29
N GLN A 257 1.70 -18.52 5.51
CA GLN A 257 2.50 -17.42 6.05
C GLN A 257 3.39 -16.84 4.97
N PRO A 258 3.68 -15.52 4.99
CA PRO A 258 4.53 -14.89 3.97
C PRO A 258 5.99 -15.32 4.10
N ASN A 259 6.45 -15.57 5.32
CA ASN A 259 7.84 -15.89 5.65
C ASN A 259 7.95 -17.27 6.36
N SER A 260 8.73 -17.39 7.41
CA SER A 260 8.97 -18.65 8.12
C SER A 260 7.79 -19.07 9.03
N PRO A 261 7.55 -20.39 9.25
CA PRO A 261 6.56 -20.91 10.22
C PRO A 261 6.73 -20.41 11.66
N THR A 262 7.84 -19.77 11.98
CA THR A 262 8.14 -19.22 13.32
C THR A 262 7.36 -17.94 13.64
N ASP A 263 6.69 -17.32 12.67
CA ASP A 263 5.98 -16.06 12.87
C ASP A 263 4.60 -16.22 13.55
N LEU A 264 4.12 -17.46 13.73
CA LEU A 264 2.89 -17.75 14.47
C LEU A 264 3.14 -17.77 15.98
N LYS A 265 3.57 -16.62 16.51
CA LYS A 265 3.74 -16.42 17.96
C LYS A 265 2.85 -15.29 18.43
N LEU A 266 2.25 -15.48 19.60
CA LEU A 266 1.58 -14.42 20.34
C LEU A 266 2.62 -13.71 21.22
N THR A 267 2.44 -12.40 21.35
CA THR A 267 3.08 -11.63 22.42
C THR A 267 2.21 -11.67 23.68
N ASP A 268 2.75 -11.23 24.82
CA ASP A 268 1.98 -11.16 26.06
C ASP A 268 0.68 -10.36 25.88
N ASN A 269 -0.40 -10.87 26.46
CA ASN A 269 -1.75 -10.29 26.39
C ASN A 269 -2.48 -10.39 25.01
N GLN A 270 -1.93 -11.14 24.05
CA GLN A 270 -2.64 -11.42 22.79
C GLN A 270 -3.32 -12.78 22.80
N VAL A 271 -4.37 -12.88 21.98
CA VAL A 271 -5.08 -14.12 21.67
C VAL A 271 -5.28 -14.24 20.16
N TRP A 272 -5.60 -15.43 19.69
CA TRP A 272 -5.86 -15.67 18.28
C TRP A 272 -7.33 -15.40 17.94
N TYR A 273 -7.52 -14.69 16.83
CA TYR A 273 -8.82 -14.54 16.17
C TYR A 273 -8.74 -15.05 14.74
N GLN A 274 -9.81 -15.69 14.32
CA GLN A 274 -10.07 -15.99 12.92
C GLN A 274 -11.01 -14.93 12.38
N VAL A 275 -10.67 -14.34 11.25
CA VAL A 275 -11.54 -13.44 10.51
C VAL A 275 -12.01 -14.14 9.25
N GLU A 276 -13.30 -14.42 9.15
CA GLU A 276 -13.92 -14.86 7.90
C GLU A 276 -14.17 -13.63 7.03
N VAL A 277 -13.48 -13.55 5.90
CA VAL A 277 -13.57 -12.41 4.99
C VAL A 277 -14.91 -12.43 4.26
N SER A 278 -15.66 -11.35 4.38
CA SER A 278 -16.94 -11.16 3.67
C SER A 278 -16.72 -10.52 2.31
N ALA A 279 -15.83 -9.52 2.25
CA ALA A 279 -15.45 -8.85 1.04
C ALA A 279 -14.04 -8.25 1.15
N PHE A 280 -13.37 -8.08 0.02
CA PHE A 280 -12.10 -7.35 -0.06
C PHE A 280 -11.93 -6.72 -1.45
N SER A 281 -11.08 -5.68 -1.54
CA SER A 281 -10.65 -5.09 -2.80
C SER A 281 -9.29 -5.67 -3.23
N ASP A 282 -9.16 -6.07 -4.49
CA ASP A 282 -7.90 -6.51 -5.10
C ASP A 282 -7.10 -5.34 -5.71
N GLY A 283 -7.51 -4.09 -5.39
CA GLY A 283 -6.96 -2.85 -5.93
C GLY A 283 -7.62 -2.39 -7.23
N LYS A 284 -8.43 -3.25 -7.86
CA LYS A 284 -9.18 -2.93 -9.10
C LYS A 284 -10.68 -3.01 -8.87
N ARG A 285 -11.13 -3.95 -8.08
CA ARG A 285 -12.54 -4.20 -7.80
C ARG A 285 -12.73 -4.85 -6.43
N TRP A 286 -13.91 -4.70 -5.90
CA TRP A 286 -14.34 -5.42 -4.73
C TRP A 286 -14.83 -6.82 -5.09
N LEU A 287 -14.39 -7.81 -4.33
CA LEU A 287 -14.76 -9.20 -4.44
C LEU A 287 -15.53 -9.61 -3.18
N ASN A 288 -16.66 -10.28 -3.34
CA ASN A 288 -17.50 -10.77 -2.25
C ASN A 288 -17.38 -12.30 -2.11
N PHE A 289 -17.63 -12.80 -0.91
CA PHE A 289 -17.85 -14.22 -0.68
C PHE A 289 -19.06 -14.74 -1.51
N PRO A 290 -18.98 -15.96 -2.12
CA PRO A 290 -17.86 -16.91 -2.11
C PRO A 290 -16.75 -16.55 -3.13
N PHE A 291 -15.49 -16.79 -2.76
CA PHE A 291 -14.33 -16.41 -3.57
C PHE A 291 -13.97 -17.47 -4.62
N GLU A 292 -14.85 -17.70 -5.58
CA GLU A 292 -14.70 -18.74 -6.62
C GLU A 292 -13.56 -18.51 -7.60
N ASN A 293 -13.26 -17.24 -7.88
CA ASN A 293 -12.30 -16.82 -8.89
C ASN A 293 -10.87 -16.64 -8.38
N LEU A 294 -10.63 -16.85 -7.07
CA LEU A 294 -9.28 -16.81 -6.50
C LEU A 294 -8.53 -18.09 -6.82
N LYS A 295 -7.64 -18.02 -7.82
CA LYS A 295 -6.79 -19.15 -8.23
C LYS A 295 -5.33 -18.83 -7.93
N PRO A 296 -4.84 -19.13 -6.71
CA PRO A 296 -3.44 -18.88 -6.38
C PRO A 296 -2.50 -19.82 -7.15
N PRO A 297 -1.30 -19.36 -7.56
CA PRO A 297 -0.28 -20.22 -8.13
C PRO A 297 0.24 -21.21 -7.10
N LYS A 298 0.55 -22.45 -7.50
CA LYS A 298 0.99 -23.52 -6.58
C LYS A 298 2.29 -23.21 -5.85
N THR A 299 3.22 -22.51 -6.49
CA THR A 299 4.57 -22.26 -5.99
C THR A 299 4.71 -21.03 -5.08
N SER A 300 3.73 -20.12 -5.07
CA SER A 300 3.83 -18.86 -4.33
C SER A 300 2.48 -18.42 -3.71
N THR A 301 1.70 -19.38 -3.25
CA THR A 301 0.33 -19.18 -2.76
C THR A 301 0.24 -18.13 -1.64
N ALA A 302 1.14 -18.19 -0.66
CA ALA A 302 1.16 -17.23 0.44
C ALA A 302 1.41 -15.80 -0.06
N LYS A 303 2.47 -15.59 -0.84
CA LYS A 303 2.81 -14.27 -1.42
C LYS A 303 1.68 -13.72 -2.28
N PHE A 304 1.01 -14.57 -3.05
CA PHE A 304 -0.15 -14.20 -3.86
C PHE A 304 -1.26 -13.60 -3.00
N PHE A 305 -1.66 -14.26 -1.89
CA PHE A 305 -2.71 -13.73 -1.03
C PHE A 305 -2.32 -12.44 -0.33
N TRP A 306 -1.10 -12.37 0.21
CA TRP A 306 -0.61 -11.17 0.87
C TRP A 306 -0.63 -9.96 -0.06
N LYS A 307 -0.24 -10.17 -1.32
CA LYS A 307 -0.33 -9.17 -2.38
C LYS A 307 -1.77 -8.80 -2.71
N THR A 308 -2.60 -9.79 -3.06
CA THR A 308 -3.98 -9.59 -3.51
C THR A 308 -4.85 -8.90 -2.45
N LEU A 309 -4.54 -9.09 -1.18
CA LEU A 309 -5.23 -8.46 -0.05
C LEU A 309 -4.62 -7.11 0.36
N GLY A 310 -3.52 -6.69 -0.24
CA GLY A 310 -2.85 -5.43 0.08
C GLY A 310 -2.24 -5.38 1.48
N ILE A 311 -1.97 -6.53 2.13
CA ILE A 311 -1.49 -6.60 3.52
C ILE A 311 0.03 -6.68 3.65
N ASN A 312 0.77 -6.59 2.55
CA ASN A 312 2.25 -6.64 2.56
C ASN A 312 2.89 -5.46 3.31
N SER A 313 2.33 -4.26 3.13
CA SER A 313 2.86 -3.02 3.71
C SER A 313 2.28 -2.70 5.08
N ASP A 314 1.03 -3.07 5.32
CA ASP A 314 0.33 -2.84 6.58
C ASP A 314 -0.57 -4.04 6.91
N PRO A 315 -0.07 -5.03 7.67
CA PRO A 315 -0.86 -6.18 8.09
C PRO A 315 -1.78 -5.88 9.28
N GLN A 316 -2.12 -4.62 9.53
CA GLN A 316 -2.99 -4.25 10.65
C GLN A 316 -4.46 -4.35 10.28
N MET A 317 -5.27 -4.67 11.28
CA MET A 317 -6.72 -4.80 11.16
C MET A 317 -7.39 -4.27 12.42
N GLN A 318 -8.43 -3.48 12.24
CA GLN A 318 -9.30 -3.02 13.32
C GLN A 318 -10.37 -4.08 13.58
N ILE A 319 -10.60 -4.40 14.84
CA ILE A 319 -11.71 -5.22 15.30
C ILE A 319 -12.66 -4.31 16.07
N VAL A 320 -13.84 -4.10 15.52
CA VAL A 320 -14.88 -3.23 16.06
C VAL A 320 -15.90 -4.07 16.81
N VAL A 321 -16.15 -3.71 18.06
CA VAL A 321 -17.18 -4.34 18.93
C VAL A 321 -18.16 -3.27 19.36
N TRP A 322 -19.45 -3.55 19.23
CA TRP A 322 -20.50 -2.70 19.77
C TRP A 322 -20.82 -3.15 21.19
N LEU A 323 -20.72 -2.22 22.11
CA LEU A 323 -21.11 -2.44 23.52
C LEU A 323 -22.62 -2.31 23.69
N PRO A 324 -23.20 -2.85 24.78
CA PRO A 324 -24.64 -2.76 25.04
C PRO A 324 -25.19 -1.34 25.14
N ASN A 325 -24.35 -0.37 25.46
CA ASN A 325 -24.68 1.06 25.50
C ASN A 325 -24.64 1.76 24.12
N GLY A 326 -24.35 1.01 23.03
CA GLY A 326 -24.23 1.53 21.67
C GLY A 326 -22.87 2.14 21.31
N GLU A 327 -21.94 2.20 22.27
CA GLU A 327 -20.57 2.66 21.98
C GLU A 327 -19.78 1.61 21.20
N GLN A 328 -18.85 2.09 20.38
CA GLN A 328 -17.91 1.25 19.63
C GLN A 328 -16.57 1.17 20.35
N GLN A 329 -16.10 -0.04 20.56
CA GLN A 329 -14.74 -0.29 21.00
C GLN A 329 -13.91 -0.86 19.86
N ILE A 330 -12.75 -0.26 19.59
CA ILE A 330 -11.84 -0.67 18.52
C ILE A 330 -10.59 -1.29 19.14
N THR A 331 -10.25 -2.49 18.69
CA THR A 331 -9.00 -3.19 19.03
C THR A 331 -8.20 -3.42 17.76
N ILE A 332 -6.90 -3.11 17.80
CA ILE A 332 -6.02 -3.32 16.65
C ILE A 332 -5.34 -4.69 16.78
N GLY A 333 -5.46 -5.48 15.74
CA GLY A 333 -4.77 -6.76 15.60
C GLY A 333 -3.81 -6.77 14.42
N THR A 334 -2.92 -7.75 14.41
CA THR A 334 -1.95 -7.97 13.33
C THR A 334 -2.31 -9.26 12.58
N ILE A 335 -2.47 -9.17 11.27
CA ILE A 335 -2.69 -10.32 10.39
C ILE A 335 -1.39 -11.13 10.32
N LYS A 336 -1.43 -12.41 10.68
CA LYS A 336 -0.27 -13.30 10.74
C LYS A 336 -0.26 -14.36 9.65
N ALA A 337 -1.43 -14.78 9.18
CA ALA A 337 -1.53 -15.81 8.15
C ALA A 337 -2.88 -15.75 7.41
N VAL A 338 -2.96 -16.43 6.28
CA VAL A 338 -4.13 -16.51 5.40
C VAL A 338 -4.47 -17.97 5.13
N GLN A 339 -5.75 -18.28 5.01
CA GLN A 339 -6.24 -19.59 4.60
C GLN A 339 -7.34 -19.41 3.55
N LEU A 340 -7.27 -20.17 2.45
CA LEU A 340 -8.40 -20.33 1.52
C LEU A 340 -8.80 -21.80 1.49
N GLN A 341 -9.99 -22.10 2.01
CA GLN A 341 -10.53 -23.45 2.02
C GLN A 341 -12.02 -23.41 1.66
N ASN A 342 -12.46 -24.28 0.76
CA ASN A 342 -13.85 -24.35 0.33
C ASN A 342 -14.44 -22.99 -0.13
N ARG A 343 -13.64 -22.17 -0.83
CA ARG A 343 -14.01 -20.82 -1.31
C ARG A 343 -14.23 -19.80 -0.18
N VAL A 344 -13.88 -20.14 1.05
CA VAL A 344 -13.89 -19.24 2.20
C VAL A 344 -12.48 -18.76 2.47
N LEU A 345 -12.31 -17.46 2.44
CA LEU A 345 -11.04 -16.79 2.76
C LEU A 345 -11.04 -16.42 4.24
N ARG A 346 -10.01 -16.85 4.96
CA ARG A 346 -9.84 -16.59 6.39
C ARG A 346 -8.50 -15.96 6.67
N LEU A 347 -8.46 -15.04 7.63
CA LEU A 347 -7.25 -14.43 8.14
C LEU A 347 -7.04 -14.86 9.60
N LEU A 348 -5.81 -15.16 9.95
CA LEU A 348 -5.38 -15.38 11.32
C LEU A 348 -4.84 -14.07 11.88
N VAL A 349 -5.45 -13.57 12.95
CA VAL A 349 -5.14 -12.27 13.53
C VAL A 349 -4.73 -12.45 14.98
N ALA A 350 -3.60 -11.84 15.38
CA ALA A 350 -3.17 -11.73 16.76
C ALA A 350 -3.59 -10.36 17.30
N ALA A 351 -4.42 -10.32 18.33
CA ALA A 351 -4.91 -9.09 18.95
C ALA A 351 -5.09 -9.24 20.46
N PRO A 352 -5.13 -8.14 21.22
CA PRO A 352 -5.55 -8.17 22.61
C PRO A 352 -6.94 -8.79 22.78
N LYS A 353 -7.22 -9.35 23.95
CA LYS A 353 -8.52 -9.94 24.24
C LYS A 353 -9.62 -8.86 24.15
N ILE A 354 -10.60 -9.12 23.30
CA ILE A 354 -11.74 -8.22 23.10
C ILE A 354 -12.66 -8.32 24.31
N PRO A 355 -13.05 -7.22 24.94
CA PRO A 355 -14.07 -7.25 26.00
C PRO A 355 -15.45 -7.57 25.41
N GLY A 356 -16.24 -8.32 26.13
CA GLY A 356 -17.61 -8.64 25.76
C GLY A 356 -17.97 -10.11 26.03
N ASN A 357 -19.24 -10.36 26.31
CA ASN A 357 -19.77 -11.68 26.54
C ASN A 357 -20.15 -12.28 25.17
N GLN A 358 -19.23 -13.03 24.57
CA GLN A 358 -19.36 -13.58 23.20
C GLN A 358 -20.52 -14.60 23.03
N ASN A 359 -21.24 -14.91 24.10
CA ASN A 359 -22.35 -15.87 24.09
C ASN A 359 -23.73 -15.21 24.06
N ASN A 360 -23.82 -13.88 23.97
CA ASN A 360 -25.11 -13.21 23.87
C ASN A 360 -25.53 -13.07 22.40
N VAL A 361 -26.53 -13.83 22.00
CA VAL A 361 -27.09 -13.89 20.63
C VAL A 361 -27.64 -12.54 20.16
N LEU A 362 -27.94 -11.64 21.09
CA LEU A 362 -28.51 -10.32 20.80
C LEU A 362 -27.44 -9.21 20.55
N GLN A 363 -26.15 -9.49 20.79
CA GLN A 363 -25.11 -8.51 20.53
C GLN A 363 -24.56 -8.66 19.10
N PRO A 364 -24.32 -7.52 18.40
CA PRO A 364 -23.66 -7.55 17.09
C PRO A 364 -22.32 -8.27 17.17
N LYS A 365 -22.01 -9.07 16.15
CA LYS A 365 -20.72 -9.77 16.06
C LYS A 365 -19.58 -8.78 15.90
N PRO A 366 -18.37 -9.09 16.39
CA PRO A 366 -17.23 -8.24 16.14
C PRO A 366 -16.93 -8.19 14.63
N LEU A 367 -16.76 -6.96 14.13
CA LEU A 367 -16.48 -6.66 12.73
C LEU A 367 -14.99 -6.42 12.54
N ALA A 368 -14.39 -7.07 11.56
CA ALA A 368 -13.00 -6.82 11.16
C ALA A 368 -12.95 -5.88 9.95
N LEU A 369 -12.14 -4.85 10.05
CA LEU A 369 -11.92 -3.85 9.00
C LEU A 369 -10.44 -3.52 8.89
N THR A 370 -9.92 -3.35 7.67
CA THR A 370 -8.65 -2.66 7.47
C THR A 370 -8.87 -1.15 7.33
N ASN A 371 -7.84 -0.34 7.59
CA ASN A 371 -7.97 1.13 7.77
C ASN A 371 -8.66 1.89 6.62
N ALA A 372 -8.55 1.40 5.39
CA ALA A 372 -9.11 2.06 4.20
C ALA A 372 -10.33 1.33 3.62
N ALA A 373 -10.94 0.39 4.36
CA ALA A 373 -11.97 -0.47 3.80
C ALA A 373 -13.29 0.26 3.56
N LEU A 374 -13.78 0.99 4.54
CA LEU A 374 -15.11 1.59 4.54
C LEU A 374 -15.08 3.03 5.06
N GLU A 375 -15.86 3.90 4.43
CA GLU A 375 -16.25 5.21 4.96
C GLU A 375 -17.74 5.16 5.33
N TRP A 376 -18.04 5.30 6.63
CA TRP A 376 -19.43 5.23 7.11
C TRP A 376 -20.25 6.40 6.63
N VAL A 377 -21.42 6.11 6.07
CA VAL A 377 -22.41 7.14 5.77
C VAL A 377 -23.08 7.54 7.07
N GLN A 378 -22.87 8.80 7.48
CA GLN A 378 -23.50 9.34 8.67
C GLN A 378 -24.99 9.59 8.40
N PRO A 379 -25.89 9.06 9.23
CA PRO A 379 -27.30 9.30 9.05
C PRO A 379 -27.68 10.76 9.43
N PHE A 380 -28.47 11.39 8.59
CA PHE A 380 -29.20 12.62 8.92
C PHE A 380 -30.69 12.29 8.94
N PRO A 381 -31.19 11.67 10.02
CA PRO A 381 -32.56 11.23 10.06
C PRO A 381 -33.51 12.42 10.15
N ILE A 382 -34.57 12.35 9.34
CA ILE A 382 -35.79 13.13 9.52
C ILE A 382 -36.85 12.19 10.09
N THR A 383 -37.94 12.73 10.61
CA THR A 383 -39.04 11.88 11.07
C THR A 383 -39.97 11.53 9.90
N LEU A 384 -40.70 10.43 10.03
CA LEU A 384 -41.70 10.05 9.03
C LEU A 384 -42.79 11.13 8.89
N ARG A 385 -43.09 11.88 9.95
CA ARG A 385 -43.98 13.04 9.98
C ARG A 385 -43.44 14.18 9.13
N GLU A 386 -42.16 14.48 9.23
CA GLU A 386 -41.52 15.52 8.40
C GLU A 386 -41.50 15.10 6.93
N LEU A 387 -41.20 13.84 6.65
CA LEU A 387 -41.26 13.31 5.27
C LEU A 387 -42.69 13.37 4.72
N TYR A 388 -43.73 13.07 5.53
CA TYR A 388 -45.13 13.19 5.12
C TYR A 388 -45.50 14.62 4.76
N ALA A 389 -45.04 15.59 5.53
CA ALA A 389 -45.28 17.01 5.23
C ALA A 389 -44.61 17.44 3.90
N GLN A 390 -43.47 16.84 3.53
CA GLN A 390 -42.76 17.13 2.29
C GLN A 390 -43.30 16.36 1.07
N ASN A 391 -43.60 15.06 1.27
CA ASN A 391 -44.03 14.16 0.21
C ASN A 391 -45.09 13.13 0.73
N PRO A 392 -46.37 13.52 0.83
CA PRO A 392 -47.43 12.64 1.32
C PRO A 392 -47.61 11.35 0.50
N SER A 393 -47.38 11.41 -0.80
CA SER A 393 -47.58 10.24 -1.71
C SER A 393 -46.51 9.18 -1.46
N ALA A 394 -45.27 9.58 -1.27
CA ALA A 394 -44.17 8.65 -0.94
C ALA A 394 -44.44 7.96 0.39
N VAL A 395 -44.85 8.69 1.45
CA VAL A 395 -45.16 8.09 2.75
C VAL A 395 -46.32 7.11 2.69
N LYS A 396 -47.35 7.40 1.89
CA LYS A 396 -48.48 6.45 1.68
C LYS A 396 -47.98 5.13 1.06
N ALA A 397 -47.13 5.19 0.03
CA ALA A 397 -46.55 4.02 -0.58
C ALA A 397 -45.65 3.25 0.40
N ILE A 398 -44.84 3.97 1.18
CA ILE A 398 -43.96 3.38 2.23
C ILE A 398 -44.80 2.65 3.27
N ILE A 399 -45.85 3.26 3.80
CA ILE A 399 -46.72 2.63 4.79
C ILE A 399 -47.37 1.39 4.23
N SER A 400 -47.81 1.40 2.98
CA SER A 400 -48.37 0.21 2.33
C SER A 400 -47.35 -0.94 2.25
N ASN A 401 -46.17 -0.66 1.72
CA ASN A 401 -45.11 -1.65 1.59
C ASN A 401 -44.64 -2.19 2.95
N LEU A 402 -44.51 -1.29 3.93
CA LEU A 402 -44.13 -1.64 5.28
C LEU A 402 -45.17 -2.55 5.95
N TRP A 403 -46.45 -2.15 5.88
CA TRP A 403 -47.52 -2.90 6.51
C TRP A 403 -47.70 -4.31 5.91
N GLU A 404 -47.59 -4.41 4.57
CA GLU A 404 -47.59 -5.69 3.90
C GLU A 404 -46.39 -6.55 4.34
N SER A 405 -45.19 -5.95 4.53
CA SER A 405 -44.01 -6.67 4.99
C SER A 405 -44.17 -7.17 6.43
N LEU A 406 -44.74 -6.35 7.33
CA LEU A 406 -45.05 -6.69 8.70
C LEU A 406 -46.12 -7.80 8.80
N GLN A 407 -47.12 -7.79 7.92
CA GLN A 407 -48.12 -8.87 7.85
C GLN A 407 -47.50 -10.16 7.34
N LYS A 408 -46.67 -10.12 6.31
CA LYS A 408 -45.96 -11.30 5.76
C LYS A 408 -44.99 -11.91 6.77
N SER A 409 -44.35 -11.09 7.60
CA SER A 409 -43.47 -11.56 8.68
C SER A 409 -44.22 -12.03 9.95
N GLY A 410 -45.55 -11.87 9.99
CA GLY A 410 -46.35 -12.23 11.16
C GLY A 410 -46.25 -11.27 12.35
N GLU A 411 -45.63 -10.11 12.16
CA GLU A 411 -45.38 -9.11 13.21
C GLU A 411 -46.60 -8.19 13.46
N VAL A 412 -47.53 -8.13 12.51
CA VAL A 412 -48.83 -7.48 12.70
C VAL A 412 -49.97 -8.37 12.18
N PRO A 413 -51.22 -8.22 12.71
CA PRO A 413 -52.35 -9.02 12.26
C PRO A 413 -52.68 -8.76 10.79
N THR A 414 -53.18 -9.78 10.10
CA THR A 414 -53.75 -9.67 8.77
C THR A 414 -55.01 -8.80 8.81
N GLY A 415 -55.08 -7.78 7.95
CA GLY A 415 -56.19 -6.85 7.91
C GLY A 415 -55.97 -5.68 6.92
N PRO A 416 -56.88 -4.70 6.88
CA PRO A 416 -56.71 -3.55 6.02
C PRO A 416 -55.48 -2.76 6.44
N ILE A 417 -54.82 -2.18 5.44
CA ILE A 417 -53.65 -1.29 5.64
C ILE A 417 -54.15 0.01 6.24
N PRO A 418 -53.63 0.43 7.43
CA PRO A 418 -54.05 1.72 8.02
C PRO A 418 -53.47 2.93 7.25
N SER A 419 -54.20 4.03 7.24
CA SER A 419 -53.67 5.27 6.69
C SER A 419 -52.59 5.87 7.61
N PHE A 420 -51.71 6.73 7.06
CA PHE A 420 -50.70 7.41 7.87
C PHE A 420 -51.34 8.27 8.98
N GLU A 421 -52.46 8.93 8.67
CA GLU A 421 -53.17 9.75 9.64
C GLU A 421 -53.66 8.93 10.84
N GLN A 422 -54.07 7.68 10.63
CA GLN A 422 -54.45 6.76 11.70
C GLN A 422 -53.23 6.27 12.54
N MET A 423 -52.08 6.23 11.92
CA MET A 423 -50.84 5.73 12.53
C MET A 423 -49.91 6.85 12.98
N GLN A 424 -50.21 8.10 12.75
CA GLN A 424 -49.35 9.24 12.94
C GLN A 424 -48.82 9.37 14.39
N GLU A 425 -49.60 9.00 15.40
CA GLU A 425 -49.18 9.01 16.79
C GLU A 425 -48.13 7.92 17.10
N LYS A 426 -48.24 6.75 16.42
CA LYS A 426 -47.35 5.63 16.64
C LYS A 426 -46.12 5.65 15.75
N LEU A 427 -46.25 6.11 14.50
CA LEU A 427 -45.19 6.05 13.48
C LEU A 427 -44.58 7.41 13.15
N GLY A 428 -45.23 8.51 13.52
CA GLY A 428 -44.82 9.86 13.08
C GLY A 428 -43.38 10.23 13.44
N ASP A 429 -42.91 9.76 14.56
CA ASP A 429 -41.56 10.08 15.07
C ASP A 429 -40.49 9.02 14.69
N TRP A 430 -40.85 8.05 13.85
CA TRP A 430 -39.87 7.07 13.38
C TRP A 430 -38.79 7.73 12.51
N PRO A 431 -37.50 7.39 12.72
CA PRO A 431 -36.43 7.95 11.94
C PRO A 431 -36.42 7.39 10.50
N VAL A 432 -36.28 8.28 9.56
CA VAL A 432 -36.18 8.01 8.13
C VAL A 432 -34.95 8.72 7.60
N GLN A 433 -34.22 8.07 6.74
CA GLN A 433 -33.05 8.66 6.07
C GLN A 433 -33.26 8.68 4.56
N THR A 434 -32.79 9.73 3.92
CA THR A 434 -32.79 9.84 2.45
C THR A 434 -31.36 9.82 1.96
N ILE A 435 -30.98 8.81 1.18
CA ILE A 435 -29.60 8.56 0.73
C ILE A 435 -29.66 8.05 -0.70
N ASP A 436 -28.88 8.64 -1.60
CA ASP A 436 -28.68 8.10 -2.96
C ASP A 436 -27.81 6.84 -2.88
N LEU A 437 -28.45 5.67 -2.89
CA LEU A 437 -27.83 4.35 -2.76
C LEU A 437 -27.57 3.68 -4.11
N THR A 438 -28.28 4.13 -5.16
CA THR A 438 -28.18 3.56 -6.51
C THR A 438 -27.32 4.40 -7.44
N ASN A 439 -26.90 5.59 -7.00
CA ASN A 439 -26.13 6.57 -7.76
C ASN A 439 -26.88 7.09 -9.02
N ASN A 440 -28.20 7.22 -8.91
CA ASN A 440 -29.05 7.78 -9.95
C ASN A 440 -29.39 9.26 -9.73
N ALA A 441 -28.79 9.90 -8.72
CA ALA A 441 -29.04 11.27 -8.24
C ALA A 441 -30.45 11.48 -7.64
N GLN A 442 -31.20 10.42 -7.39
CA GLN A 442 -32.45 10.43 -6.63
C GLN A 442 -32.25 9.68 -5.33
N PRO A 443 -32.59 10.25 -4.16
CA PRO A 443 -32.38 9.58 -2.90
C PRO A 443 -33.41 8.49 -2.65
N GLU A 444 -32.95 7.31 -2.24
CA GLU A 444 -33.76 6.26 -1.67
C GLU A 444 -34.12 6.58 -0.23
N ILE A 445 -35.21 5.98 0.24
CA ILE A 445 -35.73 6.16 1.60
C ILE A 445 -35.41 4.92 2.42
N VAL A 446 -34.62 5.11 3.48
CA VAL A 446 -34.23 4.07 4.43
C VAL A 446 -35.03 4.24 5.72
N ILE A 447 -35.79 3.23 6.10
CA ILE A 447 -36.61 3.22 7.33
C ILE A 447 -36.12 2.10 8.22
N THR A 448 -35.70 2.44 9.43
CA THR A 448 -35.35 1.46 10.48
C THR A 448 -36.33 1.56 11.62
N ILE A 449 -36.93 0.44 11.97
CA ILE A 449 -37.95 0.34 13.01
C ILE A 449 -37.39 -0.50 14.14
N SER A 450 -37.42 0.03 15.37
CA SER A 450 -36.98 -0.73 16.54
C SER A 450 -37.96 -1.87 16.85
N GLY A 451 -37.44 -2.99 17.34
CA GLY A 451 -38.27 -4.11 17.75
C GLY A 451 -39.29 -3.76 18.83
N THR A 452 -38.99 -2.80 19.69
CA THR A 452 -39.94 -2.25 20.69
C THR A 452 -41.08 -1.50 20.03
N SER A 453 -40.81 -0.73 18.97
CA SER A 453 -41.85 -0.04 18.20
C SER A 453 -42.76 -1.04 17.47
N ILE A 454 -42.21 -2.09 16.89
CA ILE A 454 -42.99 -3.17 16.24
C ILE A 454 -43.92 -3.84 17.26
N ALA A 455 -43.41 -4.18 18.44
CA ALA A 455 -44.22 -4.78 19.51
C ALA A 455 -45.37 -3.85 19.93
N SER A 456 -45.19 -2.55 19.94
CA SER A 456 -46.22 -1.55 20.29
C SER A 456 -47.37 -1.46 19.26
N LEU A 457 -47.12 -1.88 18.01
CA LEU A 457 -48.17 -1.94 16.97
C LEU A 457 -49.22 -3.04 17.23
N ASN A 458 -48.82 -4.09 17.94
CA ASN A 458 -49.65 -5.28 18.23
C ASN A 458 -50.47 -5.21 19.52
N GLN A 459 -50.24 -4.17 20.37
CA GLN A 459 -50.99 -4.08 21.64
C GLN A 459 -52.38 -3.43 21.47
N PRO A 460 -53.45 -4.13 21.80
CA PRO A 460 -54.73 -3.49 22.07
C PRO A 460 -54.63 -2.79 23.40
N GLN A 461 -54.84 -1.49 23.45
CA GLN A 461 -54.99 -0.56 24.60
C GLN A 461 -54.47 -0.98 26.02
N PRO A 462 -54.01 -0.07 26.86
CA PRO A 462 -53.28 -0.35 28.09
C PRO A 462 -54.23 -0.98 29.14
N GLY A 463 -53.94 -2.21 29.60
CA GLY A 463 -54.73 -2.83 30.65
C GLY A 463 -54.35 -4.19 31.18
N THR A 464 -53.53 -4.99 30.54
CA THR A 464 -53.12 -6.28 31.11
C THR A 464 -51.64 -6.50 30.95
N GLY A 465 -50.92 -6.34 32.08
CA GLY A 465 -49.50 -6.55 32.14
C GLY A 465 -49.14 -8.02 31.99
N GLU A 466 -48.39 -8.31 30.98
CA GLU A 466 -47.28 -9.25 30.98
C GLU A 466 -46.24 -8.64 30.02
N GLU A 467 -45.14 -8.15 30.56
CA GLU A 467 -43.96 -7.78 29.78
C GLU A 467 -43.43 -9.04 29.11
N ASN A 468 -43.87 -9.29 27.88
CA ASN A 468 -43.24 -10.26 27.01
C ASN A 468 -41.87 -9.72 26.62
N THR A 469 -40.83 -10.15 27.32
CA THR A 469 -39.42 -9.74 27.15
C THR A 469 -38.77 -10.28 25.86
N ASN A 470 -39.54 -10.78 24.91
CA ASN A 470 -39.01 -11.09 23.58
C ASN A 470 -38.86 -9.79 22.78
N GLN A 471 -37.69 -9.14 22.95
CA GLN A 471 -37.31 -7.99 22.12
C GLN A 471 -37.15 -8.47 20.68
N SER A 472 -38.10 -8.13 19.81
CA SER A 472 -37.91 -8.27 18.36
C SER A 472 -36.70 -7.46 17.92
N PRO A 473 -35.90 -7.96 16.96
CA PRO A 473 -34.78 -7.19 16.43
C PRO A 473 -35.27 -5.96 15.66
N ASP A 474 -34.41 -4.93 15.57
CA ASP A 474 -34.66 -3.81 14.66
C ASP A 474 -34.77 -4.30 13.22
N ARG A 475 -35.67 -3.72 12.46
CA ARG A 475 -35.93 -4.07 11.06
C ARG A 475 -35.76 -2.88 10.14
N THR A 476 -35.17 -3.10 8.99
CA THR A 476 -34.94 -2.04 8.00
C THR A 476 -35.60 -2.38 6.67
N MET A 477 -36.18 -1.36 6.05
CA MET A 477 -36.67 -1.38 4.68
C MET A 477 -36.05 -0.22 3.91
N ILE A 478 -35.68 -0.47 2.66
CA ILE A 478 -35.22 0.56 1.73
C ILE A 478 -36.18 0.59 0.54
N VAL A 479 -36.70 1.78 0.26
CA VAL A 479 -37.66 2.02 -0.82
C VAL A 479 -37.01 2.97 -1.83
N SER A 480 -37.08 2.60 -3.12
CA SER A 480 -36.58 3.43 -4.22
C SER A 480 -37.43 4.69 -4.45
N ASP A 481 -36.92 5.57 -5.27
CA ASP A 481 -37.63 6.76 -5.79
C ASP A 481 -38.97 6.40 -6.51
N ASN A 482 -39.03 5.19 -7.09
CA ASN A 482 -40.24 4.66 -7.73
C ASN A 482 -41.17 3.93 -6.73
N ASN A 483 -40.93 4.04 -5.44
CA ASN A 483 -41.66 3.39 -4.35
C ASN A 483 -41.59 1.86 -4.36
N GLU A 484 -40.61 1.27 -4.98
CA GLU A 484 -40.34 -0.18 -4.94
C GLU A 484 -39.42 -0.53 -3.78
N VAL A 485 -39.67 -1.67 -3.11
CA VAL A 485 -38.80 -2.16 -2.05
C VAL A 485 -37.57 -2.81 -2.67
N ILE A 486 -36.41 -2.18 -2.51
CA ILE A 486 -35.12 -2.66 -3.05
C ILE A 486 -34.27 -3.41 -2.02
N TYR A 487 -34.61 -3.29 -0.74
CA TYR A 487 -34.02 -4.05 0.35
C TYR A 487 -35.02 -4.14 1.53
N THR A 488 -35.06 -5.30 2.21
CA THR A 488 -35.84 -5.46 3.43
C THR A 488 -35.29 -6.56 4.33
N ASP A 489 -35.32 -6.34 5.66
CA ASP A 489 -35.06 -7.31 6.71
C ASP A 489 -36.34 -8.04 7.17
N PHE A 490 -37.51 -7.60 6.69
CA PHE A 490 -38.82 -8.17 7.01
C PHE A 490 -39.08 -9.45 6.21
N THR A 491 -38.41 -10.55 6.56
CA THR A 491 -38.63 -11.85 5.96
C THR A 491 -38.88 -12.88 7.05
N GLU A 492 -39.80 -13.81 6.83
CA GLU A 492 -40.08 -14.90 7.76
C GLU A 492 -38.78 -15.64 8.14
N ASN A 493 -38.50 -15.75 9.42
CA ASN A 493 -37.31 -16.41 9.96
C ASN A 493 -35.96 -15.78 9.54
N SER A 494 -35.95 -14.57 8.97
CA SER A 494 -34.68 -13.90 8.64
C SER A 494 -34.06 -13.31 9.90
N LEU A 495 -32.88 -13.80 10.23
CA LEU A 495 -32.01 -13.21 11.24
C LEU A 495 -31.04 -12.18 10.60
N GLN A 496 -31.39 -11.65 9.43
CA GLN A 496 -30.62 -10.59 8.77
C GLN A 496 -30.98 -9.24 9.36
N LYS A 497 -29.95 -8.38 9.54
CA LYS A 497 -30.10 -7.02 10.01
C LYS A 497 -29.15 -6.09 9.25
N LEU A 498 -29.67 -4.97 8.74
CA LEU A 498 -28.82 -3.91 8.22
C LEU A 498 -28.05 -3.26 9.39
N SER A 499 -26.72 -3.41 9.40
CA SER A 499 -25.87 -2.87 10.46
C SER A 499 -25.35 -1.48 10.14
N ALA A 500 -25.04 -1.21 8.86
CA ALA A 500 -24.54 0.09 8.44
C ALA A 500 -24.64 0.28 6.92
N ILE A 501 -24.55 1.54 6.48
CA ILE A 501 -24.35 1.93 5.09
C ILE A 501 -22.95 2.55 4.99
N ALA A 502 -22.18 2.14 3.98
CA ALA A 502 -20.81 2.59 3.82
C ALA A 502 -20.46 2.88 2.35
N LYS A 503 -19.62 3.89 2.14
CA LYS A 503 -18.96 4.12 0.85
C LYS A 503 -17.74 3.22 0.75
N LEU A 504 -17.54 2.66 -0.41
CA LEU A 504 -16.37 1.84 -0.75
C LEU A 504 -15.42 2.64 -1.63
N SER A 505 -14.14 2.56 -1.36
CA SER A 505 -13.14 3.20 -2.23
C SER A 505 -13.23 2.64 -3.65
N GLY A 506 -13.30 3.54 -4.64
CA GLY A 506 -13.40 3.16 -6.06
C GLY A 506 -14.79 2.66 -6.51
N VAL A 507 -15.82 2.75 -5.66
CA VAL A 507 -17.21 2.42 -6.00
C VAL A 507 -18.07 3.66 -5.83
N GLN A 508 -18.92 3.96 -6.80
CA GLN A 508 -19.75 5.17 -6.77
C GLN A 508 -20.95 5.02 -5.82
N SER A 509 -21.64 3.88 -5.89
CA SER A 509 -22.81 3.59 -5.06
C SER A 509 -22.38 3.11 -3.66
N PRO A 510 -23.02 3.58 -2.58
CA PRO A 510 -22.82 3.02 -1.24
C PRO A 510 -23.19 1.53 -1.19
N ALA A 511 -22.59 0.83 -0.24
CA ALA A 511 -22.86 -0.59 0.04
C ALA A 511 -23.59 -0.75 1.37
N LEU A 512 -24.37 -1.81 1.47
CA LEU A 512 -25.05 -2.21 2.70
C LEU A 512 -24.21 -3.25 3.44
N LEU A 513 -23.86 -2.99 4.69
CA LEU A 513 -23.28 -3.98 5.59
C LEU A 513 -24.42 -4.69 6.34
N VAL A 514 -24.65 -5.94 6.00
CA VAL A 514 -25.75 -6.75 6.55
C VAL A 514 -25.17 -7.83 7.46
N GLU A 515 -25.61 -7.86 8.70
CA GLU A 515 -25.31 -8.93 9.66
C GLU A 515 -26.30 -10.08 9.46
N ASN A 516 -25.77 -11.28 9.32
CA ASN A 516 -26.53 -12.54 9.30
C ASN A 516 -26.23 -13.32 10.59
N VAL A 517 -26.86 -14.49 10.76
CA VAL A 517 -26.67 -15.36 11.93
C VAL A 517 -25.18 -15.61 12.23
N ASP A 518 -24.39 -15.89 11.20
CA ASP A 518 -23.01 -16.32 11.38
C ASP A 518 -21.96 -15.31 10.94
N LYS A 519 -22.32 -14.36 10.08
CA LYS A 519 -21.35 -13.46 9.45
C LYS A 519 -21.94 -12.17 8.90
N TYR A 520 -21.07 -11.21 8.68
CA TYR A 520 -21.39 -10.05 7.87
C TYR A 520 -21.33 -10.35 6.38
N SER A 521 -22.19 -9.70 5.62
CA SER A 521 -22.13 -9.64 4.16
C SER A 521 -22.14 -8.19 3.69
N LEU A 522 -21.40 -7.91 2.63
CA LEU A 522 -21.37 -6.60 2.00
C LEU A 522 -22.18 -6.66 0.71
N LYS A 523 -23.35 -6.02 0.69
CA LYS A 523 -24.25 -6.01 -0.45
C LYS A 523 -24.08 -4.73 -1.24
N ARG A 524 -23.95 -4.84 -2.56
CA ARG A 524 -23.80 -3.71 -3.48
C ARG A 524 -24.97 -3.64 -4.44
N TRP A 525 -25.27 -2.44 -4.89
CA TRP A 525 -26.29 -2.23 -5.92
C TRP A 525 -25.88 -2.88 -7.24
N SER A 526 -26.80 -3.58 -7.85
CA SER A 526 -26.67 -4.22 -9.15
C SER A 526 -27.64 -3.57 -10.13
N ASP A 527 -27.15 -2.71 -11.03
CA ASP A 527 -27.97 -2.08 -12.06
C ASP A 527 -28.66 -3.09 -12.97
N LYS A 528 -28.02 -4.25 -13.18
CA LYS A 528 -28.57 -5.31 -14.00
C LYS A 528 -29.79 -5.99 -13.36
N ASN A 529 -29.73 -6.20 -12.05
CA ASN A 529 -30.74 -6.97 -11.31
C ASN A 529 -31.65 -6.06 -10.48
N GLN A 530 -31.40 -4.73 -10.47
CA GLN A 530 -32.14 -3.71 -9.73
C GLN A 530 -32.36 -4.07 -8.26
N ARG A 531 -31.30 -4.59 -7.62
CA ARG A 531 -31.30 -4.98 -6.20
C ARG A 531 -29.89 -5.00 -5.60
N PHE A 532 -29.84 -5.07 -4.28
CA PHE A 532 -28.60 -5.25 -3.53
C PHE A 532 -28.19 -6.74 -3.48
N GLU A 533 -26.98 -7.05 -3.94
CA GLU A 533 -26.39 -8.39 -4.05
C GLU A 533 -25.09 -8.54 -3.28
#